data_a47e47539bdf8e467a04995355b0465a
#
_entry.id   a47e47539bdf8e467a04995355b0465a
#
_cell.length_a   1.000
_cell.length_b   1.000
_cell.length_c   1.000
_cell.angle_alpha   90.00
_cell.angle_beta   90.00
_cell.angle_gamma   90.00
#
_symmetry.space_group_name_H-M   'P 1'
#
loop_
_entity.id
_entity.type
_entity.pdbx_description
1 polymer ?
#
loop_
_entity_poly.entity_id
_entity_poly.type
_entity_poly.pdbx_seq_one_letter_code
_entity_poly.pdbx_strand_id
1 'polypeptide(L)'
;MLKLMNIMEIPHPGEQTGGFTKVSIKTGKDENGIEFKHLVSGVELDAMDSTGKKFQLEKTYNISFPRGLTGFRNDYFDWSGHKLTDYELSKFDAEKLMNGKPVKLAVRHRKEGKKTVAVIDRFLRTIIPQVES
;
A
#
# COMPACT_ATOMS: atom_id res chain seq x y z
N MET A 1 19.63 15.23 29.45
CA MET A 1 18.22 14.90 29.18
C MET A 1 18.07 14.14 27.88
N LEU A 2 17.37 13.04 27.94
CA LEU A 2 17.12 12.25 26.74
C LEU A 2 16.14 12.97 25.82
N LYS A 3 16.54 13.15 24.58
CA LYS A 3 15.66 13.75 23.58
C LYS A 3 14.84 12.68 22.89
N LEU A 4 13.81 12.21 23.56
CA LEU A 4 12.94 11.18 23.03
C LEU A 4 12.21 11.63 21.78
N MET A 5 12.01 12.93 21.62
CA MET A 5 11.35 13.49 20.44
C MET A 5 12.08 13.28 19.13
N ASN A 6 13.35 12.85 19.17
CA ASN A 6 14.10 12.55 17.95
C ASN A 6 13.96 11.08 17.53
N ILE A 7 13.24 10.29 18.31
CA ILE A 7 12.99 8.90 17.97
C ILE A 7 11.74 8.86 17.12
N MET A 8 11.88 8.53 15.85
CA MET A 8 10.73 8.32 14.98
C MET A 8 10.08 7.00 15.32
N GLU A 9 8.80 7.06 15.65
CA GLU A 9 8.02 5.86 15.85
C GLU A 9 7.64 5.27 14.50
N ILE A 10 7.77 3.97 14.38
CA ILE A 10 7.32 3.21 13.22
C ILE A 10 6.50 2.03 13.70
N PRO A 11 5.58 1.53 12.87
CA PRO A 11 4.76 0.40 13.30
C PRO A 11 5.61 -0.85 13.49
N HIS A 12 5.17 -1.73 14.38
CA HIS A 12 5.85 -3.00 14.63
C HIS A 12 5.86 -3.87 13.39
N PRO A 13 6.93 -4.66 13.20
CA PRO A 13 6.96 -5.63 12.10
C PRO A 13 5.99 -6.77 12.38
N GLY A 14 5.61 -7.47 11.32
CA GLY A 14 4.69 -8.59 11.39
C GLY A 14 3.31 -8.22 10.89
N GLU A 15 2.33 -9.04 11.23
CA GLU A 15 0.97 -8.89 10.73
C GLU A 15 0.26 -7.70 11.37
N GLN A 16 -0.33 -6.87 10.52
CA GLN A 16 -1.05 -5.66 10.91
C GLN A 16 -2.37 -5.59 10.16
N THR A 17 -3.32 -4.87 10.73
CA THR A 17 -4.59 -4.58 10.07
C THR A 17 -4.74 -3.08 9.86
N GLY A 18 -5.56 -2.72 8.88
CA GLY A 18 -5.85 -1.33 8.57
C GLY A 18 -6.87 -1.22 7.45
N GLY A 19 -6.80 -0.13 6.72
CA GLY A 19 -7.67 0.10 5.57
C GLY A 19 -6.94 0.85 4.47
N PHE A 20 -7.36 0.63 3.23
CA PHE A 20 -6.86 1.45 2.12
C PHE A 20 -7.48 2.83 2.23
N THR A 21 -6.65 3.87 2.25
CA THR A 21 -7.12 5.24 2.40
C THR A 21 -7.10 6.01 1.10
N LYS A 22 -6.06 5.82 0.30
CA LYS A 22 -5.92 6.55 -0.94
C LYS A 22 -5.18 5.69 -1.95
N VAL A 23 -5.95 5.08 -2.84
CA VAL A 23 -5.39 4.36 -3.97
C VAL A 23 -5.61 5.21 -5.20
N SER A 24 -4.54 5.62 -5.85
CA SER A 24 -4.63 6.55 -6.97
C SER A 24 -3.58 6.23 -8.03
N ILE A 25 -3.82 6.71 -9.24
CA ILE A 25 -2.85 6.62 -10.33
C ILE A 25 -2.26 7.99 -10.55
N LYS A 26 -0.94 8.08 -10.48
CA LYS A 26 -0.19 9.31 -10.76
C LYS A 26 0.51 9.18 -12.10
N THR A 27 0.39 10.19 -12.93
CA THR A 27 1.08 10.27 -14.21
C THR A 27 2.09 11.39 -14.17
N GLY A 28 3.16 11.23 -14.92
CA GLY A 28 4.20 12.26 -15.00
C GLY A 28 5.19 11.95 -16.11
N LYS A 29 6.22 12.77 -16.19
CA LYS A 29 7.32 12.58 -17.14
C LYS A 29 8.63 12.61 -16.37
N ASP A 30 9.57 11.74 -16.77
CA ASP A 30 10.90 11.74 -16.18
C ASP A 30 11.77 12.83 -16.83
N GLU A 31 13.05 12.87 -16.43
CA GLU A 31 14.01 13.87 -16.94
C GLU A 31 14.17 13.83 -18.46
N ASN A 32 13.95 12.66 -19.06
CA ASN A 32 14.09 12.46 -20.50
C ASN A 32 12.76 12.66 -21.24
N GLY A 33 11.71 13.10 -20.56
CA GLY A 33 10.42 13.33 -21.16
C GLY A 33 9.61 12.06 -21.37
N ILE A 34 10.04 10.93 -20.81
CA ILE A 34 9.33 9.65 -20.91
C ILE A 34 8.19 9.63 -19.90
N GLU A 35 6.97 9.36 -20.36
CA GLU A 35 5.80 9.29 -19.51
C GLU A 35 5.83 8.04 -18.62
N PHE A 36 5.37 8.20 -17.38
CA PHE A 36 5.20 7.08 -16.48
C PHE A 36 3.83 7.13 -15.82
N LYS A 37 3.36 5.96 -15.39
CA LYS A 37 2.16 5.82 -14.57
C LYS A 37 2.53 5.00 -13.34
N HIS A 38 2.22 5.56 -12.17
CA HIS A 38 2.40 4.88 -10.90
C HIS A 38 1.05 4.68 -10.23
N LEU A 39 0.78 3.46 -9.81
CA LEU A 39 -0.35 3.18 -8.92
C LEU A 39 0.18 3.22 -7.51
N VAL A 40 -0.39 4.08 -6.68
CA VAL A 40 0.03 4.25 -5.29
C VAL A 40 -1.10 3.76 -4.39
N SER A 41 -0.78 2.77 -3.55
CA SER A 41 -1.72 2.23 -2.56
C SER A 41 -1.38 2.78 -1.19
N GLY A 42 -2.18 3.70 -0.68
CA GLY A 42 -2.03 4.22 0.67
C GLY A 42 -2.81 3.34 1.66
N VAL A 43 -2.18 3.02 2.78
CA VAL A 43 -2.77 2.22 3.85
C VAL A 43 -2.65 2.97 5.16
N GLU A 44 -3.76 3.07 5.88
CA GLU A 44 -3.75 3.55 7.25
C GLU A 44 -3.88 2.34 8.17
N LEU A 45 -2.89 2.14 9.04
CA LEU A 45 -2.93 1.03 9.99
C LEU A 45 -3.85 1.36 11.17
N ASP A 46 -4.40 0.33 11.80
CA ASP A 46 -5.17 0.51 13.03
C ASP A 46 -4.28 0.89 14.20
N ALA A 47 -3.01 0.46 14.16
CA ALA A 47 -2.02 0.79 15.19
C ALA A 47 -1.71 2.28 15.19
N MET A 48 -1.51 2.82 16.38
CA MET A 48 -1.27 4.25 16.59
C MET A 48 0.10 4.50 17.19
N ASP A 49 0.65 5.67 16.92
CA ASP A 49 1.84 6.15 17.61
C ASP A 49 1.50 6.65 19.01
N SER A 50 2.49 7.14 19.76
CA SER A 50 2.29 7.62 21.13
C SER A 50 1.38 8.85 21.22
N THR A 51 1.16 9.53 20.11
CA THR A 51 0.27 10.71 20.07
C THR A 51 -1.18 10.35 19.72
N GLY A 52 -1.44 9.08 19.44
CA GLY A 52 -2.77 8.61 19.02
C GLY A 52 -3.04 8.72 17.54
N LYS A 53 -2.03 9.02 16.76
CA LYS A 53 -2.14 9.11 15.30
C LYS A 53 -1.84 7.76 14.66
N LYS A 54 -2.73 7.31 13.78
CA LYS A 54 -2.54 6.05 13.08
C LYS A 54 -1.37 6.12 12.09
N PHE A 55 -0.62 5.03 12.01
CA PHE A 55 0.50 4.95 11.06
C PHE A 55 0.00 4.86 9.63
N GLN A 56 0.72 5.52 8.73
CA GLN A 56 0.44 5.52 7.29
C GLN A 56 1.57 4.83 6.56
N LEU A 57 1.23 3.93 5.67
CA LEU A 57 2.18 3.29 4.78
C LEU A 57 1.68 3.40 3.35
N GLU A 58 2.58 3.26 2.39
CA GLU A 58 2.16 3.18 1.00
C GLU A 58 3.08 2.27 0.19
N LYS A 59 2.53 1.72 -0.87
CA LYS A 59 3.27 0.92 -1.83
C LYS A 59 2.98 1.44 -3.22
N THR A 60 4.04 1.65 -4.00
CA THR A 60 3.95 2.21 -5.34
C THR A 60 4.32 1.15 -6.37
N TYR A 61 3.52 1.07 -7.43
CA TYR A 61 3.75 0.16 -8.55
C TYR A 61 3.95 0.98 -9.81
N ASN A 62 5.01 0.71 -10.54
CA ASN A 62 5.21 1.35 -11.85
C ASN A 62 4.44 0.57 -12.89
N ILE A 63 3.19 0.97 -13.15
CA ILE A 63 2.30 0.24 -14.05
C ILE A 63 2.52 0.55 -15.53
N SER A 64 3.53 1.38 -15.84
CA SER A 64 3.99 1.55 -17.21
C SER A 64 4.77 0.35 -17.72
N PHE A 65 5.23 -0.52 -16.80
CA PHE A 65 6.02 -1.69 -17.14
C PHE A 65 5.30 -2.97 -16.71
N PRO A 66 5.49 -4.06 -17.49
CA PRO A 66 4.86 -5.36 -17.17
C PRO A 66 5.18 -5.86 -15.76
N ARG A 67 6.39 -5.62 -15.27
CA ARG A 67 6.79 -6.04 -13.92
C ARG A 67 5.94 -5.37 -12.84
N GLY A 68 5.69 -4.07 -12.99
CA GLY A 68 4.85 -3.32 -12.05
C GLY A 68 3.40 -3.78 -12.08
N LEU A 69 2.87 -4.03 -13.27
CA LEU A 69 1.51 -4.56 -13.42
C LEU A 69 1.39 -5.95 -12.80
N THR A 70 2.36 -6.82 -13.06
CA THR A 70 2.38 -8.17 -12.48
C THR A 70 2.43 -8.10 -10.96
N GLY A 71 3.27 -7.21 -10.42
CA GLY A 71 3.36 -7.01 -8.97
C GLY A 71 2.04 -6.57 -8.37
N PHE A 72 1.36 -5.63 -9.01
CA PHE A 72 0.06 -5.17 -8.55
C PHE A 72 -1.00 -6.29 -8.61
N ARG A 73 -1.05 -7.04 -9.71
CA ARG A 73 -2.00 -8.16 -9.85
C ARG A 73 -1.79 -9.21 -8.78
N ASN A 74 -0.53 -9.53 -8.48
CA ASN A 74 -0.20 -10.50 -7.45
C ASN A 74 -0.62 -10.00 -6.06
N ASP A 75 -0.35 -8.75 -5.75
CA ASP A 75 -0.74 -8.16 -4.48
C ASP A 75 -2.26 -8.08 -4.35
N TYR A 76 -2.95 -7.71 -5.42
CA TYR A 76 -4.41 -7.67 -5.43
C TYR A 76 -5.00 -9.07 -5.18
N PHE A 77 -4.41 -10.10 -5.79
CA PHE A 77 -4.83 -11.47 -5.56
C PHE A 77 -4.56 -11.90 -4.12
N ASP A 78 -3.39 -11.58 -3.59
CA ASP A 78 -3.03 -11.93 -2.21
C ASP A 78 -4.02 -11.32 -1.23
N TRP A 79 -4.43 -10.09 -1.48
CA TRP A 79 -5.37 -9.37 -0.63
C TRP A 79 -6.81 -9.86 -0.80
N SER A 80 -7.30 -9.86 -2.03
CA SER A 80 -8.74 -10.06 -2.30
C SER A 80 -9.14 -11.49 -2.62
N GLY A 81 -8.19 -12.32 -3.03
CA GLY A 81 -8.50 -13.66 -3.53
C GLY A 81 -8.96 -13.69 -4.98
N HIS A 82 -9.05 -12.55 -5.61
CA HIS A 82 -9.49 -12.45 -7.00
C HIS A 82 -8.32 -12.19 -7.94
N LYS A 83 -8.18 -13.05 -8.95
CA LYS A 83 -7.15 -12.90 -9.96
C LYS A 83 -7.69 -12.04 -11.10
N LEU A 84 -7.16 -10.83 -11.23
CA LEU A 84 -7.59 -9.91 -12.28
C LEU A 84 -7.23 -10.45 -13.66
N THR A 85 -8.21 -10.43 -14.57
CA THR A 85 -7.97 -10.71 -15.97
C THR A 85 -7.41 -9.46 -16.65
N ASP A 86 -6.87 -9.62 -17.87
CA ASP A 86 -6.40 -8.45 -18.63
C ASP A 86 -7.52 -7.46 -18.89
N TYR A 87 -8.72 -7.97 -19.14
CA TYR A 87 -9.90 -7.13 -19.37
C TYR A 87 -10.25 -6.32 -18.11
N GLU A 88 -10.31 -7.00 -16.97
CA GLU A 88 -10.61 -6.33 -15.70
C GLU A 88 -9.55 -5.29 -15.37
N LEU A 89 -8.27 -5.61 -15.63
CA LEU A 89 -7.18 -4.67 -15.37
C LEU A 89 -7.29 -3.42 -16.25
N SER A 90 -7.73 -3.57 -17.50
CA SER A 90 -7.89 -2.44 -18.41
C SER A 90 -8.99 -1.47 -17.98
N LYS A 91 -9.94 -1.95 -17.18
CA LYS A 91 -11.06 -1.15 -16.66
C LYS A 91 -10.99 -0.98 -15.13
N PHE A 92 -9.83 -1.21 -14.55
CA PHE A 92 -9.70 -1.22 -13.10
C PHE A 92 -9.87 0.18 -12.51
N ASP A 93 -10.84 0.31 -11.62
CA ASP A 93 -11.08 1.52 -10.86
C ASP A 93 -10.60 1.29 -9.42
N ALA A 94 -9.35 1.71 -9.16
CA ALA A 94 -8.71 1.50 -7.87
C ALA A 94 -9.47 2.19 -6.74
N GLU A 95 -10.01 3.39 -6.99
CA GLU A 95 -10.77 4.11 -5.96
C GLU A 95 -12.00 3.34 -5.54
N LYS A 96 -12.75 2.84 -6.50
CA LYS A 96 -13.98 2.09 -6.24
C LYS A 96 -13.71 0.75 -5.58
N LEU A 97 -12.67 0.05 -6.02
CA LEU A 97 -12.43 -1.35 -5.62
C LEU A 97 -11.57 -1.49 -4.37
N MET A 98 -10.79 -0.48 -4.03
CA MET A 98 -9.85 -0.57 -2.91
C MET A 98 -10.07 0.47 -1.82
N ASN A 99 -10.32 1.73 -2.17
CA ASN A 99 -10.45 2.79 -1.16
C ASN A 99 -11.51 2.48 -0.13
N GLY A 100 -11.16 2.65 1.13
CA GLY A 100 -12.06 2.39 2.25
C GLY A 100 -12.24 0.93 2.61
N LYS A 101 -11.62 0.02 1.87
CA LYS A 101 -11.73 -1.41 2.15
C LYS A 101 -10.72 -1.83 3.22
N PRO A 102 -11.08 -2.81 4.08
CA PRO A 102 -10.14 -3.32 5.07
C PRO A 102 -8.97 -4.03 4.40
N VAL A 103 -7.81 -3.98 5.05
CA VAL A 103 -6.62 -4.66 4.55
C VAL A 103 -5.85 -5.29 5.70
N LYS A 104 -5.37 -6.49 5.46
CA LYS A 104 -4.44 -7.17 6.34
C LYS A 104 -3.12 -7.28 5.59
N LEU A 105 -2.02 -7.01 6.26
CA LEU A 105 -0.71 -6.97 5.62
C LEU A 105 0.37 -7.35 6.62
N ALA A 106 1.54 -7.71 6.08
CA ALA A 106 2.72 -7.89 6.90
C ALA A 106 3.63 -6.68 6.70
N VAL A 107 4.10 -6.15 7.81
CA VAL A 107 5.03 -5.02 7.84
C VAL A 107 6.43 -5.56 8.14
N ARG A 108 7.43 -5.06 7.46
CA ARG A 108 8.82 -5.35 7.81
C ARG A 108 9.59 -4.05 7.98
N HIS A 109 10.69 -4.15 8.69
CA HIS A 109 11.59 -3.03 8.86
C HIS A 109 12.75 -3.14 7.86
N ARG A 110 13.14 -2.01 7.31
CA ARG A 110 14.23 -1.93 6.37
C ARG A 110 15.14 -0.78 6.78
N LYS A 111 16.43 -0.97 6.67
CA LYS A 111 17.39 0.12 6.93
C LYS A 111 17.58 0.96 5.68
N GLU A 112 17.45 2.27 5.86
CA GLU A 112 17.80 3.27 4.84
C GLU A 112 18.83 4.21 5.43
N GLY A 113 20.10 3.95 5.14
CA GLY A 113 21.19 4.66 5.76
C GLY A 113 21.25 4.36 7.27
N LYS A 114 21.14 5.39 8.09
CA LYS A 114 21.13 5.25 9.56
C LYS A 114 19.74 5.11 10.14
N LYS A 115 18.72 5.22 9.32
CA LYS A 115 17.32 5.11 9.75
C LYS A 115 16.79 3.72 9.53
N THR A 116 15.82 3.34 10.37
CA THR A 116 14.97 2.17 10.13
C THR A 116 13.59 2.67 9.73
N VAL A 117 13.08 2.14 8.63
CA VAL A 117 11.74 2.50 8.15
C VAL A 117 10.85 1.26 8.08
N ALA A 118 9.56 1.47 8.22
CA ALA A 118 8.57 0.41 8.06
C ALA A 118 8.07 0.41 6.62
N VAL A 119 8.01 -0.76 6.02
CA VAL A 119 7.51 -0.92 4.66
C VAL A 119 6.51 -2.07 4.62
N ILE A 120 5.64 -2.03 3.61
CA ILE A 120 4.72 -3.14 3.37
C ILE A 120 5.53 -4.28 2.78
N ASP A 121 5.58 -5.41 3.50
CA ASP A 121 6.25 -6.62 3.02
C ASP A 121 5.38 -7.35 2.02
N ARG A 122 4.13 -7.61 2.42
CA ARG A 122 3.15 -8.27 1.55
C ARG A 122 1.74 -8.02 2.06
N PHE A 123 0.78 -8.10 1.15
CA PHE A 123 -0.63 -8.10 1.52
C PHE A 123 -1.07 -9.53 1.81
N LEU A 124 -2.02 -9.64 2.74
CA LEU A 124 -2.55 -10.92 3.18
C LEU A 124 -4.02 -10.99 2.84
N ARG A 125 -4.54 -12.21 2.68
CA ARG A 125 -5.94 -12.41 2.38
C ARG A 125 -6.81 -11.74 3.43
N THR A 126 -7.71 -10.89 2.97
CA THR A 126 -8.59 -10.11 3.82
C THR A 126 -10.03 -10.40 3.43
N ILE A 127 -10.88 -10.61 4.43
CA ILE A 127 -12.32 -10.76 4.19
C ILE A 127 -12.87 -9.36 3.96
N ILE A 128 -13.38 -9.12 2.77
CA ILE A 128 -13.93 -7.82 2.39
C ILE A 128 -15.45 -7.90 2.54
N PRO A 129 -16.05 -7.07 3.43
CA PRO A 129 -17.50 -7.05 3.55
C PRO A 129 -18.14 -6.68 2.21
N GLN A 130 -19.12 -7.45 1.79
CA GLN A 130 -19.88 -7.14 0.59
C GLN A 130 -21.10 -6.32 1.00
N VAL A 131 -21.31 -5.24 0.25
CA VAL A 131 -22.50 -4.44 0.43
C VAL A 131 -23.62 -5.11 -0.34
N GLU A 132 -24.61 -5.60 0.37
CA GLU A 132 -25.80 -6.14 -0.27
C GLU A 132 -26.64 -5.00 -0.79
N SER A 133 -26.93 -5.07 -2.04
CA SER A 133 -27.82 -4.09 -2.68
C SER A 133 -29.27 -4.51 -2.54
#